data_4c68a2615566fd4192451b8509ee15a0
#
_entry.id   4c68a2615566fd4192451b8509ee15a0
#
_cell.length_a   1.000
_cell.length_b   1.000
_cell.length_c   1.000
_cell.angle_alpha   90.00
_cell.angle_beta   90.00
_cell.angle_gamma   90.00
#
_symmetry.space_group_name_H-M   'P 1'
#
loop_
_entity.id
_entity.type
_entity.pdbx_description
1 polymer ?
#
loop_
_entity_poly.entity_id
_entity_poly.type
_entity_poly.pdbx_seq_one_letter_code
_entity_poly.pdbx_strand_id
1 'polypeptide(L)'
;MLESYEQIIAGKKQSWTTHLRFMKKLGSGGQGEVYLTQRRGADDFTLPVALKVFSPERYPTLEEYEEDMARMARVASKVARIQHENLLQVENFLERDQIRMMVMEWVEGFDLRRLLTPKMFGLLKQRVSEKRWNHVNDVLVTSGPVQPRFKAGAAVAVVRDCLESLAAMHRNGIVHGDVKPGNIMLKRTGHAKMIDIGSAFDMEDRPSKRACTPSYAAIEVLEGRENTQQSDLASLGYVAIELLAGRPLFPDVKGLGSLLKAKHLSLIHI
;
A
#
# COMPACT_ATOMS: atom_id res chain seq x y z
N MET A 1 -21.41 -30.32 25.78
CA MET A 1 -21.12 -30.02 24.35
C MET A 1 -22.36 -29.54 23.60
N LEU A 2 -23.45 -30.29 23.54
CA LEU A 2 -24.70 -29.86 22.88
C LEU A 2 -25.31 -28.60 23.52
N GLU A 3 -25.38 -28.52 24.81
CA GLU A 3 -25.83 -27.32 25.53
C GLU A 3 -24.99 -26.07 25.22
N SER A 4 -23.63 -26.22 25.14
CA SER A 4 -22.75 -25.13 24.78
C SER A 4 -22.95 -24.69 23.32
N TYR A 5 -23.20 -25.64 22.41
CA TYR A 5 -23.54 -25.34 21.01
C TYR A 5 -24.85 -24.56 20.92
N GLU A 6 -25.89 -25.01 21.60
CA GLU A 6 -27.19 -24.35 21.65
C GLU A 6 -27.07 -22.92 22.25
N GLN A 7 -26.30 -22.75 23.32
CA GLN A 7 -26.04 -21.43 23.90
C GLN A 7 -25.30 -20.50 22.92
N ILE A 8 -24.32 -21.01 22.16
CA ILE A 8 -23.60 -20.25 21.15
C ILE A 8 -24.54 -19.80 20.05
N ILE A 9 -25.41 -20.70 19.52
CA ILE A 9 -26.36 -20.39 18.45
C ILE A 9 -27.47 -19.44 18.94
N ALA A 10 -27.95 -19.61 20.15
CA ALA A 10 -28.95 -18.72 20.75
C ALA A 10 -28.40 -17.34 21.11
N GLY A 11 -27.08 -17.25 21.32
CA GLY A 11 -26.40 -16.00 21.67
C GLY A 11 -26.33 -15.03 20.49
N LYS A 12 -26.93 -13.84 20.63
CA LYS A 12 -26.88 -12.80 19.59
C LYS A 12 -25.53 -12.08 19.49
N LYS A 13 -24.64 -12.27 20.44
CA LYS A 13 -23.30 -11.65 20.54
C LYS A 13 -22.30 -12.68 21.03
N GLN A 14 -21.20 -12.83 20.29
CA GLN A 14 -20.04 -13.60 20.70
C GLN A 14 -18.88 -12.65 20.95
N SER A 15 -18.22 -12.77 22.11
CA SER A 15 -16.98 -12.08 22.40
C SER A 15 -15.82 -12.93 21.92
N TRP A 16 -15.06 -12.44 20.92
CA TRP A 16 -13.87 -13.12 20.40
C TRP A 16 -12.63 -12.40 20.87
N THR A 17 -11.78 -13.09 21.59
CA THR A 17 -10.45 -12.59 21.92
C THR A 17 -9.51 -12.96 20.77
N THR A 18 -9.07 -11.97 19.99
CA THR A 18 -8.10 -12.19 18.93
C THR A 18 -6.69 -12.16 19.50
N HIS A 19 -6.02 -13.29 19.51
CA HIS A 19 -4.63 -13.39 19.93
C HIS A 19 -3.70 -13.11 18.73
N LEU A 20 -3.04 -11.94 18.73
CA LEU A 20 -2.03 -11.57 17.75
C LEU A 20 -0.63 -11.65 18.41
N ARG A 21 0.23 -12.46 17.85
CA ARG A 21 1.64 -12.53 18.26
C ARG A 21 2.50 -11.75 17.28
N PHE A 22 3.17 -10.72 17.75
CA PHE A 22 4.17 -9.97 16.96
C PHE A 22 5.35 -10.87 16.60
N MET A 23 5.67 -10.95 15.32
CA MET A 23 6.78 -11.79 14.83
C MET A 23 7.93 -10.94 14.31
N LYS A 24 7.64 -9.97 13.43
CA LYS A 24 8.67 -9.17 12.76
C LYS A 24 8.11 -7.81 12.35
N LYS A 25 8.87 -6.74 12.57
CA LYS A 25 8.59 -5.41 12.01
C LYS A 25 8.86 -5.45 10.49
N LEU A 26 7.86 -5.06 9.71
CA LEU A 26 7.91 -5.02 8.25
C LEU A 26 8.31 -3.65 7.74
N GLY A 27 7.83 -2.59 8.41
CA GLY A 27 8.11 -1.22 8.05
C GLY A 27 7.65 -0.22 9.10
N SER A 28 8.07 1.03 8.93
CA SER A 28 7.63 2.18 9.71
C SER A 28 7.53 3.39 8.78
N GLY A 29 6.63 4.31 9.10
CA GLY A 29 6.42 5.55 8.38
C GLY A 29 5.69 6.57 9.25
N GLY A 30 5.40 7.75 8.70
CA GLY A 30 4.74 8.83 9.45
C GLY A 30 3.34 8.50 9.99
N GLN A 31 2.73 7.40 9.58
CA GLN A 31 1.42 6.95 10.08
C GLN A 31 1.52 5.88 11.18
N GLY A 32 2.72 5.35 11.47
CA GLY A 32 2.93 4.28 12.43
C GLY A 32 3.79 3.14 11.89
N GLU A 33 3.58 1.96 12.43
CA GLU A 33 4.40 0.78 12.17
C GLU A 33 3.58 -0.40 11.67
N VAL A 34 4.19 -1.21 10.80
CA VAL A 34 3.59 -2.43 10.26
C VAL A 34 4.38 -3.64 10.73
N TYR A 35 3.67 -4.63 11.26
CA TYR A 35 4.24 -5.87 11.77
C TYR A 35 3.66 -7.08 11.05
N LEU A 36 4.50 -8.07 10.78
CA LEU A 36 4.05 -9.44 10.57
C LEU A 36 3.63 -9.99 11.93
N THR A 37 2.40 -10.45 12.03
CA THR A 37 1.84 -11.06 13.23
C THR A 37 1.26 -12.44 12.88
N GLN A 38 1.11 -13.27 13.90
CA GLN A 38 0.44 -14.56 13.78
C GLN A 38 -0.91 -14.47 14.51
N ARG A 39 -2.00 -14.59 13.76
CA ARG A 39 -3.32 -14.78 14.34
C ARG A 39 -3.47 -16.24 14.74
N ARG A 40 -3.84 -16.48 15.97
CA ARG A 40 -4.05 -17.83 16.52
C ARG A 40 -5.54 -18.10 16.71
N GLY A 41 -5.97 -19.25 16.32
CA GLY A 41 -7.28 -19.83 16.57
C GLY A 41 -7.20 -21.07 17.46
N ALA A 42 -8.27 -21.86 17.49
CA ALA A 42 -8.33 -23.13 18.18
C ALA A 42 -7.46 -24.20 17.47
N ASP A 43 -7.09 -25.24 18.21
CA ASP A 43 -6.44 -26.45 17.68
C ASP A 43 -5.20 -26.15 16.80
N ASP A 44 -4.33 -25.25 17.28
CA ASP A 44 -3.11 -24.81 16.59
C ASP A 44 -3.34 -24.11 15.24
N PHE A 45 -4.57 -23.71 14.93
CA PHE A 45 -4.84 -22.88 13.77
C PHE A 45 -4.06 -21.57 13.86
N THR A 46 -3.19 -21.32 12.89
CA THR A 46 -2.40 -20.09 12.81
C THR A 46 -2.43 -19.52 11.41
N LEU A 47 -2.59 -18.20 11.32
CA LEU A 47 -2.60 -17.47 10.06
C LEU A 47 -1.66 -16.25 10.14
N PRO A 48 -0.68 -16.12 9.23
CA PRO A 48 0.11 -14.91 9.16
C PRO A 48 -0.77 -13.75 8.66
N VAL A 49 -0.73 -12.61 9.37
CA VAL A 49 -1.43 -11.38 9.01
C VAL A 49 -0.50 -10.19 9.17
N ALA A 50 -0.75 -9.12 8.43
CA ALA A 50 -0.07 -7.85 8.63
C ALA A 50 -0.89 -6.99 9.60
N LEU A 51 -0.23 -6.39 10.58
CA LEU A 51 -0.85 -5.49 11.55
C LEU A 51 -0.22 -4.11 11.43
N LYS A 52 -1.01 -3.12 11.03
CA LYS A 52 -0.62 -1.70 11.05
C LYS A 52 -1.07 -1.08 12.35
N VAL A 53 -0.12 -0.59 13.15
CA VAL A 53 -0.36 0.13 14.40
C VAL A 53 -0.23 1.62 14.10
N PHE A 54 -1.29 2.39 14.32
CA PHE A 54 -1.30 3.82 14.02
C PHE A 54 -0.69 4.62 15.17
N SER A 55 0.35 5.42 14.87
CA SER A 55 0.99 6.27 15.86
C SER A 55 0.18 7.54 16.12
N PRO A 56 -0.07 7.92 17.39
CA PRO A 56 -0.66 9.20 17.73
C PRO A 56 0.32 10.37 17.60
N GLU A 57 1.64 10.13 17.51
CA GLU A 57 2.69 11.17 17.59
C GLU A 57 2.57 12.30 16.57
N ARG A 58 1.93 12.06 15.43
CA ARG A 58 1.74 13.08 14.37
C ARG A 58 0.55 14.01 14.63
N TYR A 59 -0.25 13.73 15.64
CA TYR A 59 -1.44 14.48 15.93
C TYR A 59 -1.20 15.42 17.11
N PRO A 60 -1.57 16.71 16.98
CA PRO A 60 -1.44 17.69 18.07
C PRO A 60 -2.29 17.35 19.31
N THR A 61 -3.48 16.75 19.07
CA THR A 61 -4.42 16.40 20.14
C THR A 61 -4.95 14.96 19.96
N LEU A 62 -5.48 14.41 21.05
CA LEU A 62 -6.13 13.09 21.01
C LEU A 62 -7.40 13.12 20.15
N GLU A 63 -8.16 14.21 20.19
CA GLU A 63 -9.37 14.38 19.39
C GLU A 63 -9.05 14.30 17.88
N GLU A 64 -8.01 15.00 17.40
CA GLU A 64 -7.58 14.92 15.99
C GLU A 64 -7.20 13.48 15.59
N TYR A 65 -6.55 12.75 16.51
CA TYR A 65 -6.23 11.34 16.29
C TYR A 65 -7.49 10.49 16.19
N GLU A 66 -8.41 10.64 17.12
CA GLU A 66 -9.66 9.86 17.17
C GLU A 66 -10.54 10.13 15.94
N GLU A 67 -10.67 11.38 15.53
CA GLU A 67 -11.42 11.78 14.32
C GLU A 67 -10.82 11.16 13.04
N ASP A 68 -9.50 11.23 12.89
CA ASP A 68 -8.81 10.65 11.72
C ASP A 68 -8.90 9.12 11.73
N MET A 69 -8.78 8.49 12.90
CA MET A 69 -8.94 7.04 13.05
C MET A 69 -10.38 6.59 12.80
N ALA A 70 -11.38 7.34 13.22
CA ALA A 70 -12.78 7.06 12.91
C ALA A 70 -13.06 7.14 11.39
N ARG A 71 -12.48 8.14 10.71
CA ARG A 71 -12.54 8.24 9.24
C ARG A 71 -11.84 7.06 8.58
N MET A 72 -10.63 6.73 9.03
CA MET A 72 -9.87 5.59 8.53
C MET A 72 -10.65 4.27 8.71
N ALA A 73 -11.32 4.07 9.83
CA ALA A 73 -12.16 2.90 10.07
C ALA A 73 -13.33 2.79 9.07
N ARG A 74 -13.97 3.92 8.71
CA ARG A 74 -15.02 3.94 7.68
C ARG A 74 -14.47 3.58 6.31
N VAL A 75 -13.33 4.14 5.93
CA VAL A 75 -12.63 3.81 4.66
C VAL A 75 -12.22 2.33 4.65
N ALA A 76 -11.58 1.86 5.72
CA ALA A 76 -11.16 0.48 5.86
C ALA A 76 -12.35 -0.50 5.75
N SER A 77 -13.50 -0.15 6.34
CA SER A 77 -14.75 -0.93 6.22
C SER A 77 -15.29 -0.97 4.79
N LYS A 78 -15.20 0.13 4.01
CA LYS A 78 -15.57 0.14 2.59
C LYS A 78 -14.60 -0.73 1.78
N VAL A 79 -13.28 -0.56 1.98
CA VAL A 79 -12.24 -1.35 1.29
C VAL A 79 -12.37 -2.84 1.60
N ALA A 80 -12.64 -3.21 2.85
CA ALA A 80 -12.83 -4.61 3.26
C ALA A 80 -13.91 -5.36 2.48
N ARG A 81 -14.90 -4.63 1.91
CA ARG A 81 -15.98 -5.19 1.09
C ARG A 81 -15.59 -5.34 -0.38
N ILE A 82 -14.47 -4.73 -0.80
CA ILE A 82 -13.98 -4.83 -2.18
C ILE A 82 -13.14 -6.10 -2.30
N GLN A 83 -13.70 -7.12 -2.91
CA GLN A 83 -12.98 -8.35 -3.20
C GLN A 83 -12.24 -8.20 -4.53
N HIS A 84 -10.94 -7.99 -4.46
CA HIS A 84 -10.09 -7.82 -5.65
C HIS A 84 -8.68 -8.35 -5.40
N GLU A 85 -8.16 -9.20 -6.29
CA GLU A 85 -6.88 -9.89 -6.10
C GLU A 85 -5.66 -8.94 -6.06
N ASN A 86 -5.76 -7.79 -6.72
CA ASN A 86 -4.70 -6.76 -6.77
C ASN A 86 -4.87 -5.66 -5.71
N LEU A 87 -5.88 -5.74 -4.84
CA LEU A 87 -6.09 -4.82 -3.73
C LEU A 87 -5.89 -5.55 -2.40
N LEU A 88 -5.20 -4.91 -1.47
CA LEU A 88 -5.02 -5.41 -0.11
C LEU A 88 -6.37 -5.69 0.56
N GLN A 89 -6.53 -6.90 1.08
CA GLN A 89 -7.70 -7.26 1.87
C GLN A 89 -7.53 -6.75 3.30
N VAL A 90 -8.44 -5.89 3.73
CA VAL A 90 -8.57 -5.51 5.14
C VAL A 90 -9.45 -6.54 5.83
N GLU A 91 -8.98 -7.08 6.96
CA GLU A 91 -9.67 -8.12 7.71
C GLU A 91 -10.40 -7.57 8.94
N ASN A 92 -9.79 -6.58 9.61
CA ASN A 92 -10.36 -5.98 10.81
C ASN A 92 -9.74 -4.63 11.14
N PHE A 93 -10.46 -3.81 11.92
CA PHE A 93 -9.96 -2.57 12.49
C PHE A 93 -10.22 -2.62 14.00
N LEU A 94 -9.13 -2.59 14.79
CA LEU A 94 -9.14 -2.88 16.22
C LEU A 94 -8.73 -1.65 17.02
N GLU A 95 -9.15 -1.62 18.27
CA GLU A 95 -8.67 -0.69 19.28
C GLU A 95 -8.13 -1.46 20.48
N ARG A 96 -7.00 -1.00 21.01
CA ARG A 96 -6.47 -1.44 22.29
C ARG A 96 -5.76 -0.28 22.97
N ASP A 97 -6.12 0.00 24.21
CA ASP A 97 -5.50 1.08 24.99
C ASP A 97 -5.49 2.43 24.22
N GLN A 98 -6.62 2.77 23.59
CA GLN A 98 -6.84 3.95 22.74
C GLN A 98 -6.01 3.96 21.43
N ILE A 99 -5.18 2.97 21.18
CA ILE A 99 -4.41 2.86 19.95
C ILE A 99 -5.21 2.06 18.91
N ARG A 100 -5.34 2.61 17.71
CA ARG A 100 -6.03 1.97 16.60
C ARG A 100 -5.04 1.10 15.80
N MET A 101 -5.54 -0.04 15.35
CA MET A 101 -4.77 -1.03 14.58
C MET A 101 -5.62 -1.58 13.45
N MET A 102 -5.00 -1.78 12.28
CA MET A 102 -5.65 -2.41 11.15
C MET A 102 -5.01 -3.77 10.86
N VAL A 103 -5.84 -4.81 10.86
CA VAL A 103 -5.45 -6.18 10.49
C VAL A 103 -5.70 -6.36 9.01
N MET A 104 -4.69 -6.84 8.30
CA MET A 104 -4.71 -7.00 6.86
C MET A 104 -4.13 -8.36 6.48
N GLU A 105 -4.45 -8.86 5.29
CA GLU A 105 -3.78 -10.04 4.74
C GLU A 105 -2.26 -9.85 4.73
N TRP A 106 -1.54 -10.94 4.97
CA TRP A 106 -0.11 -10.98 4.72
C TRP A 106 0.16 -11.24 3.23
N VAL A 107 0.80 -10.27 2.57
CA VAL A 107 1.19 -10.40 1.16
C VAL A 107 2.63 -10.87 1.07
N GLU A 108 2.84 -12.08 0.54
CA GLU A 108 4.19 -12.60 0.31
C GLU A 108 4.77 -12.03 -0.98
N GLY A 109 5.76 -11.16 -0.83
CA GLY A 109 6.39 -10.46 -1.96
C GLY A 109 7.32 -9.36 -1.51
N PHE A 110 7.64 -8.47 -2.43
CA PHE A 110 8.46 -7.29 -2.17
C PHE A 110 7.80 -6.05 -2.76
N ASP A 111 7.83 -4.93 -2.03
CA ASP A 111 7.41 -3.66 -2.58
C ASP A 111 8.33 -3.22 -3.73
N LEU A 112 7.77 -2.48 -4.69
CA LEU A 112 8.50 -2.08 -5.89
C LEU A 112 9.68 -1.15 -5.55
N ARG A 113 9.56 -0.29 -4.54
CA ARG A 113 10.66 0.57 -4.09
C ARG A 113 11.87 -0.27 -3.69
N ARG A 114 11.65 -1.38 -2.98
CA ARG A 114 12.70 -2.29 -2.55
C ARG A 114 13.29 -3.07 -3.73
N LEU A 115 12.45 -3.52 -4.66
CA LEU A 115 12.88 -4.21 -5.88
C LEU A 115 13.73 -3.33 -6.80
N LEU A 116 13.46 -2.03 -6.83
CA LEU A 116 14.22 -1.05 -7.60
C LEU A 116 15.56 -0.66 -6.98
N THR A 117 15.96 -1.24 -5.83
CA THR A 117 17.26 -0.93 -5.25
C THR A 117 18.38 -1.78 -5.89
N PRO A 118 19.56 -1.19 -6.20
CA PRO A 118 20.72 -1.94 -6.69
C PRO A 118 21.13 -3.07 -5.73
N LYS A 119 20.97 -2.85 -4.41
CA LYS A 119 21.27 -3.86 -3.39
C LYS A 119 20.39 -5.11 -3.56
N MET A 120 19.08 -4.94 -3.75
CA MET A 120 18.17 -6.09 -3.94
C MET A 120 18.48 -6.81 -5.25
N PHE A 121 18.75 -6.08 -6.32
CA PHE A 121 19.10 -6.64 -7.61
C PHE A 121 20.40 -7.49 -7.53
N GLY A 122 21.42 -7.00 -6.83
CA GLY A 122 22.65 -7.75 -6.55
C GLY A 122 22.40 -9.02 -5.72
N LEU A 123 21.54 -8.95 -4.69
CA LEU A 123 21.18 -10.11 -3.87
C LEU A 123 20.41 -11.17 -4.68
N LEU A 124 19.53 -10.77 -5.58
CA LEU A 124 18.83 -11.69 -6.47
C LEU A 124 19.81 -12.45 -7.36
N LYS A 125 20.77 -11.74 -7.97
CA LYS A 125 21.81 -12.35 -8.81
C LYS A 125 22.61 -13.44 -8.06
N GLN A 126 22.92 -13.18 -6.78
CA GLN A 126 23.68 -14.13 -5.96
C GLN A 126 22.88 -15.34 -5.48
N ARG A 127 21.56 -15.25 -5.41
CA ARG A 127 20.68 -16.26 -4.80
C ARG A 127 19.96 -17.17 -5.78
N VAL A 128 20.04 -16.87 -7.07
CA VAL A 128 19.38 -17.65 -8.11
C VAL A 128 20.41 -18.32 -9.03
N SER A 129 20.03 -19.42 -9.67
CA SER A 129 20.87 -20.05 -10.68
C SER A 129 21.09 -19.12 -11.88
N GLU A 130 22.18 -19.30 -12.61
CA GLU A 130 22.50 -18.50 -13.80
C GLU A 130 21.37 -18.51 -14.83
N LYS A 131 20.78 -19.68 -15.10
CA LYS A 131 19.61 -19.82 -15.99
C LYS A 131 18.43 -18.96 -15.54
N ARG A 132 18.15 -18.96 -14.24
CA ARG A 132 17.05 -18.18 -13.66
C ARG A 132 17.37 -16.69 -13.66
N TRP A 133 18.63 -16.33 -13.41
CA TRP A 133 19.08 -14.95 -13.51
C TRP A 133 18.91 -14.39 -14.92
N ASN A 134 19.35 -15.13 -15.94
CA ASN A 134 19.21 -14.73 -17.33
C ASN A 134 17.73 -14.51 -17.68
N HIS A 135 16.85 -15.43 -17.28
CA HIS A 135 15.40 -15.25 -17.47
C HIS A 135 14.86 -13.97 -16.77
N VAL A 136 15.22 -13.73 -15.50
CA VAL A 136 14.80 -12.51 -14.77
C VAL A 136 15.30 -11.27 -15.51
N ASN A 137 16.57 -11.25 -15.93
CA ASN A 137 17.18 -10.10 -16.58
C ASN A 137 16.63 -9.83 -17.99
N ASP A 138 16.22 -10.87 -18.71
CA ASP A 138 15.71 -10.76 -20.07
C ASP A 138 14.21 -10.42 -20.10
N VAL A 139 13.44 -10.90 -19.12
CA VAL A 139 11.97 -10.82 -19.14
C VAL A 139 11.39 -9.82 -18.14
N LEU A 140 11.97 -9.72 -16.94
CA LEU A 140 11.35 -8.97 -15.84
C LEU A 140 12.06 -7.65 -15.54
N VAL A 141 13.31 -7.73 -15.08
CA VAL A 141 14.05 -6.59 -14.52
C VAL A 141 15.48 -6.64 -15.00
N THR A 142 16.00 -5.53 -15.46
CA THR A 142 17.40 -5.40 -15.93
C THR A 142 18.06 -4.19 -15.28
N SER A 143 19.38 -4.07 -15.46
CA SER A 143 20.11 -2.87 -15.03
C SER A 143 19.58 -1.63 -15.73
N GLY A 144 19.45 -0.55 -14.97
CA GLY A 144 19.13 0.78 -15.47
C GLY A 144 20.26 1.77 -15.20
N PRO A 145 20.09 3.04 -15.58
CA PRO A 145 21.15 4.06 -15.45
C PRO A 145 21.50 4.41 -13.99
N VAL A 146 20.52 4.34 -13.08
CA VAL A 146 20.69 4.67 -11.65
C VAL A 146 20.24 3.51 -10.76
N GLN A 147 19.14 2.89 -11.11
CA GLN A 147 18.52 1.76 -10.40
C GLN A 147 18.06 0.69 -11.40
N PRO A 148 17.73 -0.54 -10.96
CA PRO A 148 17.11 -1.54 -11.83
C PRO A 148 15.85 -0.99 -12.49
N ARG A 149 15.58 -1.43 -13.72
CA ARG A 149 14.36 -1.08 -14.47
C ARG A 149 13.60 -2.31 -14.90
N PHE A 150 12.30 -2.18 -14.95
CA PHE A 150 11.45 -3.25 -15.49
C PHE A 150 11.52 -3.31 -17.02
N LYS A 151 11.44 -4.49 -17.57
CA LYS A 151 11.17 -4.68 -18.98
C LYS A 151 9.74 -4.21 -19.30
N ALA A 152 9.51 -3.71 -20.49
CA ALA A 152 8.24 -3.10 -20.88
C ALA A 152 7.02 -4.00 -20.57
N GLY A 153 7.08 -5.28 -20.94
CA GLY A 153 5.99 -6.23 -20.67
C GLY A 153 5.69 -6.40 -19.18
N ALA A 154 6.74 -6.48 -18.33
CA ALA A 154 6.58 -6.59 -16.91
C ALA A 154 6.04 -5.28 -16.28
N ALA A 155 6.51 -4.12 -16.75
CA ALA A 155 5.98 -2.83 -16.30
C ALA A 155 4.49 -2.67 -16.66
N VAL A 156 4.09 -3.03 -17.87
CA VAL A 156 2.69 -2.99 -18.33
C VAL A 156 1.83 -3.93 -17.47
N ALA A 157 2.30 -5.13 -17.15
CA ALA A 157 1.56 -6.06 -16.29
C ALA A 157 1.32 -5.47 -14.90
N VAL A 158 2.36 -4.88 -14.27
CA VAL A 158 2.23 -4.21 -12.98
C VAL A 158 1.24 -3.04 -13.04
N VAL A 159 1.35 -2.19 -14.07
CA VAL A 159 0.46 -1.03 -14.24
C VAL A 159 -0.98 -1.47 -14.44
N ARG A 160 -1.23 -2.50 -15.24
CA ARG A 160 -2.57 -3.08 -15.45
C ARG A 160 -3.17 -3.56 -14.13
N ASP A 161 -2.43 -4.36 -13.36
CA ASP A 161 -2.89 -4.87 -12.07
C ASP A 161 -3.23 -3.73 -11.09
N CYS A 162 -2.43 -2.64 -11.09
CA CYS A 162 -2.71 -1.44 -10.30
C CYS A 162 -3.95 -0.68 -10.81
N LEU A 163 -4.14 -0.56 -12.13
CA LEU A 163 -5.34 0.08 -12.71
C LEU A 163 -6.61 -0.67 -12.34
N GLU A 164 -6.58 -2.00 -12.37
CA GLU A 164 -7.71 -2.83 -11.95
C GLU A 164 -8.05 -2.62 -10.47
N SER A 165 -7.03 -2.55 -9.59
CA SER A 165 -7.19 -2.22 -8.19
C SER A 165 -7.77 -0.82 -7.97
N LEU A 166 -7.21 0.20 -8.62
CA LEU A 166 -7.73 1.57 -8.55
C LEU A 166 -9.17 1.67 -9.07
N ALA A 167 -9.47 1.02 -10.19
CA ALA A 167 -10.83 1.00 -10.73
C ALA A 167 -11.83 0.37 -9.74
N ALA A 168 -11.43 -0.67 -9.00
CA ALA A 168 -12.26 -1.26 -7.95
C ALA A 168 -12.51 -0.29 -6.79
N MET A 169 -11.49 0.45 -6.34
CA MET A 169 -11.64 1.49 -5.31
C MET A 169 -12.50 2.66 -5.81
N HIS A 170 -12.21 3.18 -7.00
CA HIS A 170 -12.87 4.35 -7.58
C HIS A 170 -14.38 4.11 -7.80
N ARG A 171 -14.79 2.91 -8.24
CA ARG A 171 -16.20 2.52 -8.35
C ARG A 171 -16.94 2.55 -7.00
N ASN A 172 -16.22 2.44 -5.89
CA ASN A 172 -16.76 2.51 -4.53
C ASN A 172 -16.57 3.91 -3.90
N GLY A 173 -16.25 4.94 -4.70
CA GLY A 173 -16.07 6.30 -4.24
C GLY A 173 -14.79 6.53 -3.41
N ILE A 174 -13.84 5.61 -3.45
CA ILE A 174 -12.61 5.68 -2.65
C ILE A 174 -11.45 6.11 -3.56
N VAL A 175 -10.72 7.15 -3.16
CA VAL A 175 -9.44 7.59 -3.73
C VAL A 175 -8.31 7.02 -2.89
N HIS A 176 -7.27 6.46 -3.52
CA HIS A 176 -6.11 5.89 -2.81
C HIS A 176 -5.22 6.95 -2.16
N GLY A 177 -4.96 8.05 -2.87
CA GLY A 177 -4.32 9.26 -2.37
C GLY A 177 -2.80 9.23 -2.19
N ASP A 178 -2.14 8.05 -2.27
CA ASP A 178 -0.68 7.92 -2.15
C ASP A 178 -0.12 6.75 -2.97
N VAL A 179 -0.43 6.73 -4.27
CA VAL A 179 0.10 5.73 -5.21
C VAL A 179 1.59 5.97 -5.44
N LYS A 180 2.41 4.98 -5.06
CA LYS A 180 3.88 5.04 -5.18
C LYS A 180 4.48 3.63 -5.16
N PRO A 181 5.75 3.43 -5.58
CA PRO A 181 6.40 2.11 -5.58
C PRO A 181 6.41 1.41 -4.23
N GLY A 182 6.49 2.16 -3.12
CA GLY A 182 6.47 1.59 -1.77
C GLY A 182 5.11 1.03 -1.34
N ASN A 183 4.02 1.42 -2.01
CA ASN A 183 2.66 0.99 -1.74
C ASN A 183 2.15 -0.05 -2.76
N ILE A 184 3.04 -0.58 -3.60
CA ILE A 184 2.76 -1.63 -4.58
C ILE A 184 3.71 -2.79 -4.34
N MET A 185 3.18 -3.98 -4.05
CA MET A 185 3.96 -5.21 -3.91
C MET A 185 3.85 -6.07 -5.15
N LEU A 186 4.99 -6.62 -5.57
CA LEU A 186 5.04 -7.71 -6.53
C LEU A 186 5.02 -9.03 -5.74
N LYS A 187 3.95 -9.80 -5.92
CA LYS A 187 3.77 -11.13 -5.32
C LYS A 187 4.69 -12.16 -5.98
N ARG A 188 4.94 -13.27 -5.29
CA ARG A 188 5.69 -14.40 -5.87
C ARG A 188 5.03 -15.00 -7.11
N THR A 189 3.74 -14.78 -7.29
CA THR A 189 2.96 -15.20 -8.47
C THR A 189 3.20 -14.32 -9.70
N GLY A 190 3.90 -13.19 -9.56
CA GLY A 190 4.14 -12.22 -10.64
C GLY A 190 3.09 -11.11 -10.73
N HIS A 191 2.00 -11.19 -9.96
CA HIS A 191 0.97 -10.15 -9.91
C HIS A 191 1.33 -9.03 -8.95
N ALA A 192 0.97 -7.80 -9.31
CA ALA A 192 1.09 -6.65 -8.41
C ALA A 192 -0.14 -6.54 -7.49
N LYS A 193 0.08 -6.02 -6.29
CA LYS A 193 -0.98 -5.75 -5.32
C LYS A 193 -0.73 -4.41 -4.64
N MET A 194 -1.73 -3.55 -4.60
CA MET A 194 -1.72 -2.32 -3.81
C MET A 194 -1.92 -2.65 -2.33
N ILE A 195 -1.04 -2.14 -1.45
CA ILE A 195 -0.91 -2.66 -0.07
C ILE A 195 -1.16 -1.65 1.04
N ASP A 196 -1.23 -0.38 0.79
CA ASP A 196 -1.41 0.63 1.83
C ASP A 196 -2.57 1.57 1.50
N ILE A 197 -3.60 1.52 2.32
CA ILE A 197 -4.77 2.40 2.24
C ILE A 197 -4.73 3.53 3.29
N GLY A 198 -3.59 3.75 3.96
CA GLY A 198 -3.47 4.72 5.04
C GLY A 198 -3.70 6.17 4.64
N SER A 199 -3.62 6.49 3.36
CA SER A 199 -3.95 7.81 2.80
C SER A 199 -5.25 7.80 1.99
N ALA A 200 -5.92 6.65 1.89
CA ALA A 200 -7.17 6.52 1.17
C ALA A 200 -8.31 7.26 1.88
N PHE A 201 -9.21 7.78 1.10
CA PHE A 201 -10.36 8.50 1.62
C PHE A 201 -11.60 8.31 0.75
N ASP A 202 -12.75 8.50 1.36
CA ASP A 202 -14.04 8.56 0.69
C ASP A 202 -14.23 9.93 0.04
N MET A 203 -14.68 9.97 -1.19
CA MET A 203 -14.97 11.22 -1.90
C MET A 203 -16.06 12.06 -1.23
N GLU A 204 -16.94 11.43 -0.45
CA GLU A 204 -18.01 12.08 0.32
C GLU A 204 -17.54 12.52 1.72
N ASP A 205 -16.42 11.96 2.24
CA ASP A 205 -15.87 12.27 3.58
C ASP A 205 -14.37 12.58 3.46
N ARG A 206 -14.05 13.70 2.83
CA ARG A 206 -12.67 14.09 2.51
C ARG A 206 -11.92 14.62 3.73
N PRO A 207 -10.67 14.19 3.98
CA PRO A 207 -9.86 14.73 5.06
C PRO A 207 -9.47 16.19 4.80
N SER A 208 -9.45 17.00 5.85
CA SER A 208 -9.00 18.40 5.80
C SER A 208 -7.49 18.52 5.53
N LYS A 209 -6.70 17.62 6.11
CA LYS A 209 -5.26 17.50 5.89
C LYS A 209 -4.97 16.26 5.06
N ARG A 210 -4.20 16.39 3.99
CA ARG A 210 -3.87 15.29 3.09
C ARG A 210 -2.40 14.95 3.19
N ALA A 211 -2.11 13.67 3.40
CA ALA A 211 -0.77 13.14 3.30
C ALA A 211 -0.55 12.62 1.87
N CYS A 212 0.50 13.05 1.20
CA CYS A 212 0.92 12.51 -0.08
C CYS A 212 2.45 12.43 -0.13
N THR A 213 2.96 11.63 -1.05
CA THR A 213 4.39 11.60 -1.36
C THR A 213 4.65 12.56 -2.54
N PRO A 214 5.26 13.75 -2.33
CA PRO A 214 5.31 14.81 -3.32
C PRO A 214 5.86 14.38 -4.68
N SER A 215 6.87 13.52 -4.71
CA SER A 215 7.48 13.04 -5.97
C SER A 215 6.47 12.32 -6.87
N TYR A 216 5.47 11.64 -6.30
CA TYR A 216 4.43 10.92 -7.06
C TYR A 216 3.09 11.63 -7.08
N ALA A 217 2.85 12.61 -6.22
CA ALA A 217 1.58 13.34 -6.18
C ALA A 217 1.31 14.06 -7.50
N ALA A 218 0.06 14.06 -7.93
CA ALA A 218 -0.37 14.83 -9.10
C ALA A 218 -0.16 16.34 -8.90
N ILE A 219 -0.06 17.10 -9.98
CA ILE A 219 0.24 18.52 -9.93
C ILE A 219 -0.84 19.28 -9.15
N GLU A 220 -2.10 18.98 -9.44
CA GLU A 220 -3.25 19.61 -8.77
C GLU A 220 -3.22 19.38 -7.25
N VAL A 221 -2.74 18.22 -6.80
CA VAL A 221 -2.60 17.92 -5.36
C VAL A 221 -1.50 18.77 -4.72
N LEU A 222 -0.38 18.96 -5.41
CA LEU A 222 0.72 19.80 -4.96
C LEU A 222 0.38 21.29 -4.96
N GLU A 223 -0.53 21.72 -5.84
CA GLU A 223 -1.08 23.07 -5.89
C GLU A 223 -2.18 23.32 -4.84
N GLY A 224 -2.46 22.32 -3.98
CA GLY A 224 -3.50 22.44 -2.95
C GLY A 224 -4.93 22.24 -3.46
N ARG A 225 -5.10 21.86 -4.74
CA ARG A 225 -6.40 21.51 -5.31
C ARG A 225 -6.85 20.12 -4.85
N GLU A 226 -8.02 19.70 -5.27
CA GLU A 226 -8.60 18.42 -4.86
C GLU A 226 -7.79 17.22 -5.36
N ASN A 227 -7.59 16.27 -4.46
CA ASN A 227 -7.12 14.94 -4.82
C ASN A 227 -8.31 14.10 -5.30
N THR A 228 -8.20 13.52 -6.46
CA THR A 228 -9.29 12.83 -7.16
C THR A 228 -8.84 11.47 -7.69
N GLN A 229 -9.75 10.74 -8.31
CA GLN A 229 -9.43 9.51 -9.03
C GLN A 229 -8.39 9.74 -10.14
N GLN A 230 -8.44 10.89 -10.82
CA GLN A 230 -7.46 11.28 -11.83
C GLN A 230 -6.07 11.51 -11.24
N SER A 231 -6.02 12.03 -10.01
CA SER A 231 -4.75 12.21 -9.30
C SER A 231 -4.06 10.88 -8.99
N ASP A 232 -4.82 9.82 -8.67
CA ASP A 232 -4.28 8.45 -8.52
C ASP A 232 -3.70 7.93 -9.84
N LEU A 233 -4.40 8.17 -10.96
CA LEU A 233 -3.91 7.77 -12.29
C LEU A 233 -2.63 8.51 -12.69
N ALA A 234 -2.55 9.81 -12.41
CA ALA A 234 -1.33 10.59 -12.63
C ALA A 234 -0.16 10.04 -11.79
N SER A 235 -0.43 9.71 -10.52
CA SER A 235 0.55 9.10 -9.62
C SER A 235 1.05 7.75 -10.15
N LEU A 236 0.14 6.91 -10.65
CA LEU A 236 0.49 5.64 -11.28
C LEU A 236 1.30 5.84 -12.56
N GLY A 237 1.02 6.90 -13.33
CA GLY A 237 1.82 7.29 -14.49
C GLY A 237 3.27 7.58 -14.12
N TYR A 238 3.53 8.32 -13.03
CA TYR A 238 4.88 8.55 -12.54
C TYR A 238 5.57 7.24 -12.10
N VAL A 239 4.85 6.34 -11.44
CA VAL A 239 5.37 5.00 -11.12
C VAL A 239 5.76 4.25 -12.39
N ALA A 240 4.90 4.22 -13.41
CA ALA A 240 5.16 3.53 -14.67
C ALA A 240 6.43 4.05 -15.36
N ILE A 241 6.62 5.37 -15.41
CA ILE A 241 7.81 5.97 -16.00
C ILE A 241 9.07 5.59 -15.20
N GLU A 242 9.03 5.61 -13.87
CA GLU A 242 10.15 5.20 -13.04
C GLU A 242 10.53 3.74 -13.24
N LEU A 243 9.54 2.83 -13.33
CA LEU A 243 9.78 1.41 -13.61
C LEU A 243 10.52 1.20 -14.93
N LEU A 244 10.18 1.97 -15.96
CA LEU A 244 10.78 1.87 -17.29
C LEU A 244 12.11 2.60 -17.42
N ALA A 245 12.23 3.77 -16.79
CA ALA A 245 13.41 4.63 -16.91
C ALA A 245 14.62 4.13 -16.10
N GLY A 246 14.40 3.35 -15.03
CA GLY A 246 15.47 2.90 -14.12
C GLY A 246 16.12 4.05 -13.36
N ARG A 247 15.35 5.08 -13.05
CA ARG A 247 15.73 6.21 -12.19
C ARG A 247 14.48 6.88 -11.64
N PRO A 248 14.55 7.46 -10.41
CA PRO A 248 13.49 8.33 -9.92
C PRO A 248 13.24 9.49 -10.88
N LEU A 249 12.01 9.96 -10.99
CA LEU A 249 11.67 11.03 -11.94
C LEU A 249 12.20 12.40 -11.52
N PHE A 250 12.22 12.66 -10.22
CA PHE A 250 12.58 13.97 -9.67
C PHE A 250 13.60 13.84 -8.51
N PRO A 251 14.78 13.16 -8.73
CA PRO A 251 15.67 12.78 -7.64
C PRO A 251 16.33 13.97 -6.94
N ASP A 252 16.65 15.03 -7.68
CA ASP A 252 17.44 16.17 -7.21
C ASP A 252 16.61 17.44 -6.98
N VAL A 253 15.28 17.33 -7.10
CA VAL A 253 14.39 18.49 -7.00
C VAL A 253 14.02 18.72 -5.54
N LYS A 254 14.57 19.79 -4.96
CA LYS A 254 14.29 20.20 -3.58
C LYS A 254 13.26 21.34 -3.55
N GLY A 255 12.30 21.20 -2.64
CA GLY A 255 11.26 22.20 -2.43
C GLY A 255 10.06 22.06 -3.37
N LEU A 256 8.88 22.44 -2.86
CA LEU A 256 7.61 22.25 -3.55
C LEU A 256 7.52 23.04 -4.86
N GLY A 257 7.96 24.30 -4.86
CA GLY A 257 7.90 25.16 -6.06
C GLY A 257 8.76 24.65 -7.21
N SER A 258 9.98 24.14 -6.90
CA SER A 258 10.85 23.53 -7.91
C SER A 258 10.26 22.23 -8.46
N LEU A 259 9.65 21.42 -7.60
CA LEU A 259 8.98 20.18 -8.00
C LEU A 259 7.78 20.45 -8.91
N LEU A 260 6.94 21.42 -8.57
CA LEU A 260 5.82 21.83 -9.41
C LEU A 260 6.32 22.27 -10.80
N LYS A 261 7.32 23.14 -10.85
CA LYS A 261 7.91 23.58 -12.12
C LYS A 261 8.45 22.40 -12.93
N ALA A 262 9.16 21.47 -12.31
CA ALA A 262 9.67 20.28 -12.99
C ALA A 262 8.55 19.38 -13.53
N LYS A 263 7.46 19.20 -12.76
CA LYS A 263 6.31 18.40 -13.19
C LYS A 263 5.56 19.07 -14.35
N HIS A 264 5.33 20.37 -14.31
CA HIS A 264 4.72 21.11 -15.44
C HIS A 264 5.54 20.97 -16.72
N LEU A 265 6.87 21.10 -16.63
CA LEU A 265 7.75 20.91 -17.79
C LEU A 265 7.72 19.48 -18.34
N SER A 266 7.60 18.48 -17.46
CA SER A 266 7.57 17.06 -17.89
C SER A 266 6.28 16.71 -18.63
N LEU A 267 5.14 17.31 -18.27
CA LEU A 267 3.85 17.04 -18.94
C LEU A 267 3.75 17.65 -20.33
N ILE A 268 4.52 18.67 -20.64
CA ILE A 268 4.56 19.29 -21.98
C ILE A 268 5.18 18.31 -23.01
N HIS A 269 5.90 17.30 -22.54
CA HIS A 269 6.58 16.32 -23.38
C HIS A 269 5.94 14.92 -23.36
N ILE A 270 4.83 14.75 -22.65
CA ILE A 270 4.01 13.55 -22.64
C ILE A 270 2.69 13.79 -23.37
#